data_ee2a1f984f4de510fb11eb82a39444ca
#
_entry.id   ee2a1f984f4de510fb11eb82a39444ca
#
_cell.length_a   1.000
_cell.length_b   1.000
_cell.length_c   1.000
_cell.angle_alpha   90.00
_cell.angle_beta   90.00
_cell.angle_gamma   90.00
#
_symmetry.space_group_name_H-M   'P 1'
#
loop_
_entity.id
_entity.type
_entity.pdbx_description
1 polymer ?
#
loop_
_entity_poly.entity_id
_entity_poly.type
_entity_poly.pdbx_seq_one_letter_code
_entity_poly.pdbx_strand_id
1 'polypeptide(L)'
;EEIKRFTAETGIEVILDTYDSNETLLAKLQSGATGYDVIVPSDYMVAQMVELGLLQNIGVSSFPNGGNIKDNLVDVYWDAGRNYSAPWNYGTTGIACNFAAEPECANIKSWKDYFTAGLPKMDSLKDQVEVVSAALRATGVGKDDLCTTDKAKYLAAEELLAGFKPAVIESDGGIERVTAGTSNVRHAWNGSTHRMTVENPDVQYIYPSEGVNLWADNLAIPVGAPNLDNAKIFINWMMGPEAAGRQSNFSGYDNGITGSDAFMDEALKTDPAVVVPADKQALISPLPNCGEEARELYTQVFTTWTTSQ
;
A
#
# COMPACT_ATOMS: atom_id res chain seq x y z
N GLU A 1 0.83 19.99 0.96
CA GLU A 1 1.68 21.06 1.54
C GLU A 1 3.15 20.88 1.15
N GLU A 2 3.69 19.67 1.20
CA GLU A 2 5.12 19.41 0.89
C GLU A 2 5.50 19.81 -0.53
N ILE A 3 4.65 19.61 -1.52
CA ILE A 3 4.87 20.10 -2.89
C ILE A 3 5.02 21.62 -2.93
N LYS A 4 4.19 22.36 -2.18
CA LYS A 4 4.28 23.83 -2.12
C LYS A 4 5.59 24.28 -1.46
N ARG A 5 6.05 23.56 -0.42
CA ARG A 5 7.34 23.83 0.24
C ARG A 5 8.50 23.55 -0.70
N PHE A 6 8.48 22.39 -1.36
CA PHE A 6 9.47 22.04 -2.37
C PHE A 6 9.58 23.11 -3.46
N THR A 7 8.44 23.54 -4.01
CA THR A 7 8.43 24.61 -5.03
C THR A 7 8.97 25.95 -4.48
N ALA A 8 8.61 26.32 -3.24
CA ALA A 8 9.10 27.54 -2.63
C ALA A 8 10.62 27.52 -2.39
N GLU A 9 11.19 26.37 -2.05
CA GLU A 9 12.62 26.20 -1.76
C GLU A 9 13.48 26.07 -3.02
N THR A 10 12.94 25.42 -4.07
CA THR A 10 13.71 25.03 -5.26
C THR A 10 13.37 25.83 -6.51
N GLY A 11 12.20 26.46 -6.55
CA GLY A 11 11.64 27.08 -7.76
C GLY A 11 11.10 26.07 -8.79
N ILE A 12 11.12 24.78 -8.49
CA ILE A 12 10.62 23.72 -9.37
C ILE A 12 9.13 23.52 -9.12
N GLU A 13 8.32 23.70 -10.15
CA GLU A 13 6.87 23.41 -10.09
C GLU A 13 6.60 21.92 -10.22
N VAL A 14 5.66 21.41 -9.42
CA VAL A 14 5.21 20.01 -9.44
C VAL A 14 3.74 19.94 -9.82
N ILE A 15 3.44 19.22 -10.90
CA ILE A 15 2.09 18.94 -11.37
C ILE A 15 1.74 17.49 -10.97
N LEU A 16 0.65 17.33 -10.20
CA LEU A 16 0.17 16.01 -9.78
C LEU A 16 -0.79 15.44 -10.81
N ASP A 17 -0.56 14.17 -11.14
CA ASP A 17 -1.51 13.29 -11.81
C ASP A 17 -1.76 12.07 -10.92
N THR A 18 -2.93 11.45 -11.03
CA THR A 18 -3.33 10.29 -10.25
C THR A 18 -3.62 9.08 -11.14
N TYR A 19 -3.48 7.90 -10.57
CA TYR A 19 -3.86 6.64 -11.20
C TYR A 19 -4.49 5.71 -10.17
N ASP A 20 -5.36 4.81 -10.62
CA ASP A 20 -6.20 3.99 -9.75
C ASP A 20 -5.45 2.79 -9.16
N SER A 21 -4.44 2.26 -9.88
CA SER A 21 -3.69 1.07 -9.49
C SER A 21 -2.30 1.03 -10.13
N ASN A 22 -1.42 0.21 -9.55
CA ASN A 22 -0.10 -0.06 -10.12
C ASN A 22 -0.20 -0.67 -11.54
N GLU A 23 -1.19 -1.51 -11.80
CA GLU A 23 -1.43 -2.12 -13.11
C GLU A 23 -1.84 -1.07 -14.16
N THR A 24 -2.66 -0.10 -13.75
CA THR A 24 -3.02 1.05 -14.62
C THR A 24 -1.79 1.89 -14.96
N LEU A 25 -0.92 2.15 -13.97
CA LEU A 25 0.35 2.86 -14.19
C LEU A 25 1.25 2.07 -15.16
N LEU A 26 1.42 0.77 -14.92
CA LEU A 26 2.23 -0.10 -15.78
C LEU A 26 1.73 -0.08 -17.23
N ALA A 27 0.41 -0.24 -17.44
CA ALA A 27 -0.20 -0.22 -18.75
C ALA A 27 0.01 1.13 -19.47
N LYS A 28 -0.10 2.26 -18.73
CA LYS A 28 0.21 3.60 -19.27
C LYS A 28 1.66 3.66 -19.78
N LEU A 29 2.63 3.23 -18.98
CA LEU A 29 4.05 3.27 -19.36
C LEU A 29 4.35 2.34 -20.55
N GLN A 30 3.80 1.12 -20.56
CA GLN A 30 3.97 0.17 -21.66
C GLN A 30 3.34 0.65 -22.97
N SER A 31 2.27 1.43 -22.90
CA SER A 31 1.67 2.06 -24.09
C SER A 31 2.45 3.27 -24.63
N GLY A 32 3.58 3.61 -23.98
CA GLY A 32 4.42 4.74 -24.38
C GLY A 32 3.93 6.08 -23.84
N ALA A 33 3.15 6.10 -22.76
CA ALA A 33 2.78 7.34 -22.09
C ALA A 33 4.06 8.07 -21.62
N THR A 34 4.19 9.32 -22.01
CA THR A 34 5.32 10.20 -21.69
C THR A 34 4.85 11.36 -20.83
N GLY A 35 5.81 12.07 -20.20
CA GLY A 35 5.52 13.28 -19.44
C GLY A 35 5.50 13.06 -17.93
N TYR A 36 5.68 11.83 -17.46
CA TYR A 36 5.91 11.59 -16.04
C TYR A 36 7.40 11.73 -15.72
N ASP A 37 7.72 12.58 -14.74
CA ASP A 37 9.08 12.75 -14.23
C ASP A 37 9.33 11.85 -13.01
N VAL A 38 8.34 11.73 -12.13
CA VAL A 38 8.37 10.84 -10.96
C VAL A 38 7.07 10.05 -10.90
N ILE A 39 7.17 8.77 -10.57
CA ILE A 39 6.05 7.86 -10.31
C ILE A 39 6.20 7.23 -8.92
N VAL A 40 5.09 6.73 -8.37
CA VAL A 40 5.06 6.15 -7.01
C VAL A 40 4.52 4.73 -7.04
N PRO A 41 5.25 3.75 -7.58
CA PRO A 41 4.85 2.36 -7.57
C PRO A 41 5.13 1.68 -6.22
N SER A 42 4.31 0.67 -5.90
CA SER A 42 4.60 -0.23 -4.78
C SER A 42 5.75 -1.20 -5.11
N ASP A 43 6.31 -1.82 -4.10
CA ASP A 43 7.50 -2.68 -4.15
C ASP A 43 7.46 -3.75 -5.27
N TYR A 44 6.41 -4.58 -5.34
CA TYR A 44 6.26 -5.61 -6.36
C TYR A 44 6.24 -5.02 -7.80
N MET A 45 5.67 -3.83 -7.93
CA MET A 45 5.58 -3.14 -9.22
C MET A 45 6.93 -2.51 -9.61
N VAL A 46 7.71 -2.01 -8.64
CA VAL A 46 9.11 -1.61 -8.88
C VAL A 46 9.90 -2.78 -9.47
N ALA A 47 9.82 -3.97 -8.84
CA ALA A 47 10.50 -5.16 -9.34
C ALA A 47 10.12 -5.48 -10.80
N GLN A 48 8.84 -5.48 -11.11
CA GLN A 48 8.35 -5.72 -12.47
C GLN A 48 8.82 -4.65 -13.47
N MET A 49 8.75 -3.37 -13.09
CA MET A 49 9.18 -2.27 -13.96
C MET A 49 10.70 -2.28 -14.21
N VAL A 50 11.50 -2.73 -13.24
CA VAL A 50 12.95 -2.93 -13.41
C VAL A 50 13.21 -4.05 -14.41
N GLU A 51 12.54 -5.20 -14.26
CA GLU A 51 12.66 -6.33 -15.21
C GLU A 51 12.27 -5.95 -16.64
N LEU A 52 11.26 -5.09 -16.79
CA LEU A 52 10.78 -4.60 -18.09
C LEU A 52 11.62 -3.44 -18.65
N GLY A 53 12.63 -2.96 -17.91
CA GLY A 53 13.47 -1.84 -18.36
C GLY A 53 12.72 -0.50 -18.44
N LEU A 54 11.69 -0.31 -17.63
CA LEU A 54 10.84 0.90 -17.63
C LEU A 54 11.31 1.98 -16.67
N LEU A 55 12.25 1.68 -15.76
CA LEU A 55 12.78 2.63 -14.78
C LEU A 55 14.21 3.06 -15.11
N GLN A 56 14.51 4.33 -14.81
CA GLN A 56 15.87 4.86 -14.87
C GLN A 56 16.71 4.34 -13.70
N ASN A 57 17.92 3.86 -13.99
CA ASN A 57 18.92 3.66 -12.94
C ASN A 57 19.46 5.03 -12.52
N ILE A 58 19.11 5.48 -11.34
CA ILE A 58 19.46 6.82 -10.82
C ILE A 58 20.44 6.77 -9.64
N GLY A 59 20.72 5.58 -9.10
CA GLY A 59 21.66 5.39 -8.00
C GLY A 59 21.27 6.17 -6.74
N VAL A 60 20.05 5.95 -6.24
CA VAL A 60 19.45 6.70 -5.12
C VAL A 60 20.34 6.75 -3.87
N SER A 61 21.03 5.65 -3.55
CA SER A 61 21.97 5.59 -2.42
C SER A 61 23.11 6.62 -2.52
N SER A 62 23.41 7.13 -3.73
CA SER A 62 24.43 8.16 -3.94
C SER A 62 23.92 9.59 -3.80
N PHE A 63 22.62 9.78 -3.62
CA PHE A 63 22.05 11.11 -3.43
C PHE A 63 22.50 11.73 -2.09
N PRO A 64 22.54 13.07 -1.96
CA PRO A 64 22.91 13.72 -0.69
C PRO A 64 22.13 13.19 0.53
N ASN A 65 20.85 12.88 0.37
CA ASN A 65 20.00 12.30 1.41
C ASN A 65 19.90 10.76 1.33
N GLY A 66 20.65 10.10 0.44
CA GLY A 66 20.65 8.64 0.30
C GLY A 66 21.08 7.90 1.56
N GLY A 67 21.99 8.49 2.35
CA GLY A 67 22.41 7.95 3.65
C GLY A 67 21.34 8.00 4.75
N ASN A 68 20.20 8.65 4.50
CA ASN A 68 19.06 8.69 5.45
C ASN A 68 18.14 7.45 5.32
N ILE A 69 18.30 6.64 4.29
CA ILE A 69 17.47 5.44 4.12
C ILE A 69 17.70 4.49 5.30
N LYS A 70 16.62 4.02 5.94
CA LYS A 70 16.70 3.04 7.04
C LYS A 70 17.43 1.77 6.58
N ASP A 71 18.32 1.22 7.39
CA ASP A 71 19.20 0.10 7.03
C ASP A 71 18.45 -1.11 6.46
N ASN A 72 17.29 -1.45 7.04
CA ASN A 72 16.44 -2.55 6.59
C ASN A 72 15.73 -2.30 5.26
N LEU A 73 15.83 -1.10 4.70
CA LEU A 73 15.26 -0.71 3.42
C LEU A 73 16.30 -0.41 2.34
N VAL A 74 17.59 -0.63 2.61
CA VAL A 74 18.68 -0.47 1.61
C VAL A 74 18.71 -1.66 0.66
N ASP A 75 18.84 -2.88 1.19
CA ASP A 75 18.89 -4.11 0.40
C ASP A 75 17.52 -4.80 0.41
N VAL A 76 16.65 -4.36 -0.49
CA VAL A 76 15.28 -4.88 -0.63
C VAL A 76 15.16 -5.73 -1.90
N TYR A 77 14.25 -6.71 -1.90
CA TYR A 77 14.10 -7.67 -3.01
C TYR A 77 13.75 -7.00 -4.34
N TRP A 78 13.09 -5.84 -4.30
CA TRP A 78 12.65 -5.13 -5.50
C TRP A 78 13.69 -4.18 -6.09
N ASP A 79 14.70 -3.79 -5.31
CA ASP A 79 15.75 -2.85 -5.75
C ASP A 79 16.96 -2.90 -4.82
N ALA A 80 17.76 -3.97 -4.91
CA ALA A 80 18.95 -4.14 -4.09
C ALA A 80 19.94 -2.98 -4.29
N GLY A 81 20.35 -2.35 -3.18
CA GLY A 81 21.24 -1.19 -3.17
C GLY A 81 20.61 0.12 -3.63
N ARG A 82 19.30 0.16 -3.82
CA ARG A 82 18.54 1.37 -4.20
C ARG A 82 19.07 2.05 -5.46
N ASN A 83 19.11 1.28 -6.53
CA ASN A 83 19.57 1.77 -7.83
C ASN A 83 18.48 2.52 -8.60
N TYR A 84 17.21 2.17 -8.42
CA TYR A 84 16.09 2.66 -9.23
C TYR A 84 15.06 3.46 -8.43
N SER A 85 14.95 3.22 -7.12
CA SER A 85 13.84 3.74 -6.31
C SER A 85 14.25 4.22 -4.94
N ALA A 86 13.60 5.29 -4.47
CA ALA A 86 13.72 5.79 -3.10
C ALA A 86 12.51 5.34 -2.27
N PRO A 87 12.68 4.95 -1.00
CA PRO A 87 11.55 4.63 -0.14
C PRO A 87 10.69 5.87 0.08
N TRP A 88 9.37 5.69 0.05
CA TRP A 88 8.39 6.72 0.37
C TRP A 88 7.65 6.35 1.65
N ASN A 89 6.49 5.72 1.52
CA ASN A 89 5.68 5.22 2.62
C ASN A 89 5.75 3.69 2.66
N TYR A 90 5.53 3.11 3.83
CA TYR A 90 5.26 1.69 3.95
C TYR A 90 4.17 1.44 5.00
N GLY A 91 3.49 0.33 4.87
CA GLY A 91 2.41 -0.01 5.77
C GLY A 91 1.92 -1.44 5.60
N THR A 92 0.84 -1.75 6.30
CA THR A 92 0.18 -3.05 6.25
C THR A 92 -1.27 -2.91 5.80
N THR A 93 -1.83 -4.00 5.30
CA THR A 93 -3.23 -4.06 4.89
C THR A 93 -3.99 -5.05 5.76
N GLY A 94 -4.98 -4.55 6.50
CA GLY A 94 -5.79 -5.31 7.43
C GLY A 94 -7.26 -4.89 7.38
N ILE A 95 -7.91 -4.81 8.54
CA ILE A 95 -9.33 -4.49 8.63
C ILE A 95 -9.51 -3.29 9.56
N ALA A 96 -10.16 -2.22 9.06
CA ALA A 96 -10.67 -1.14 9.89
C ALA A 96 -12.08 -1.48 10.37
N CYS A 97 -12.35 -1.29 11.66
CA CYS A 97 -13.66 -1.61 12.22
C CYS A 97 -14.10 -0.54 13.26
N ASN A 98 -15.31 -0.03 13.12
CA ASN A 98 -15.91 0.91 14.07
C ASN A 98 -16.65 0.13 15.16
N PHE A 99 -16.01 -0.06 16.29
CA PHE A 99 -16.51 -0.90 17.40
C PHE A 99 -17.75 -0.34 18.11
N ALA A 100 -17.98 0.96 18.07
CA ALA A 100 -19.20 1.55 18.63
C ALA A 100 -20.41 1.38 17.70
N ALA A 101 -20.21 1.54 16.38
CA ALA A 101 -21.27 1.43 15.40
C ALA A 101 -21.56 -0.03 15.01
N GLU A 102 -20.59 -0.95 15.15
CA GLU A 102 -20.71 -2.35 14.77
C GLU A 102 -20.09 -3.26 15.86
N PRO A 103 -20.88 -3.67 16.85
CA PRO A 103 -20.40 -4.55 17.93
C PRO A 103 -19.84 -5.90 17.45
N GLU A 104 -20.29 -6.39 16.29
CA GLU A 104 -19.77 -7.61 15.68
C GLU A 104 -18.28 -7.51 15.27
N CYS A 105 -17.70 -6.30 15.25
CA CYS A 105 -16.25 -6.11 15.13
C CYS A 105 -15.46 -6.97 16.14
N ALA A 106 -16.02 -7.20 17.32
CA ALA A 106 -15.41 -8.03 18.36
C ALA A 106 -15.23 -9.50 17.92
N ASN A 107 -15.98 -9.95 16.95
CA ASN A 107 -15.94 -11.32 16.41
C ASN A 107 -15.05 -11.46 15.17
N ILE A 108 -14.62 -10.36 14.57
CA ILE A 108 -13.72 -10.35 13.39
C ILE A 108 -12.28 -10.45 13.89
N LYS A 109 -11.68 -11.64 13.75
CA LYS A 109 -10.28 -11.93 14.17
C LYS A 109 -9.42 -12.42 13.02
N SER A 110 -10.02 -12.74 11.89
CA SER A 110 -9.42 -13.39 10.75
C SER A 110 -9.95 -12.81 9.44
N TRP A 111 -9.23 -13.04 8.35
CA TRP A 111 -9.76 -12.75 7.01
C TRP A 111 -11.01 -13.55 6.72
N LYS A 112 -11.05 -14.81 7.19
CA LYS A 112 -12.23 -15.63 7.04
C LYS A 112 -13.45 -15.02 7.72
N ASP A 113 -13.30 -14.53 8.97
CA ASP A 113 -14.40 -13.86 9.67
C ASP A 113 -14.87 -12.63 8.88
N TYR A 114 -13.94 -11.82 8.37
CA TYR A 114 -14.26 -10.66 7.56
C TYR A 114 -15.07 -11.03 6.31
N PHE A 115 -14.60 -11.98 5.50
CA PHE A 115 -15.28 -12.35 4.26
C PHE A 115 -16.62 -13.05 4.48
N THR A 116 -16.87 -13.62 5.66
CA THR A 116 -18.11 -14.35 5.99
C THR A 116 -19.02 -13.62 6.96
N ALA A 117 -18.65 -12.42 7.44
CA ALA A 117 -19.41 -11.68 8.45
C ALA A 117 -20.83 -11.29 7.98
N GLY A 118 -21.04 -11.02 6.71
CA GLY A 118 -22.37 -10.70 6.15
C GLY A 118 -23.00 -9.42 6.71
N LEU A 119 -22.20 -8.48 7.18
CA LEU A 119 -22.66 -7.23 7.77
C LEU A 119 -23.07 -6.20 6.70
N PRO A 120 -24.06 -5.34 6.93
CA PRO A 120 -24.64 -4.51 5.88
C PRO A 120 -23.78 -3.32 5.44
N LYS A 121 -22.81 -2.92 6.27
CA LYS A 121 -21.95 -1.74 6.01
C LYS A 121 -20.48 -2.14 5.92
N MET A 122 -20.22 -3.15 5.10
CA MET A 122 -18.87 -3.61 4.80
C MET A 122 -18.40 -3.07 3.46
N ASP A 123 -17.15 -2.61 3.40
CA ASP A 123 -16.49 -2.19 2.17
C ASP A 123 -15.24 -3.02 1.92
N SER A 124 -14.86 -3.14 0.66
CA SER A 124 -13.59 -3.76 0.26
C SER A 124 -12.71 -2.78 -0.50
N LEU A 125 -11.40 -2.97 -0.39
CA LEU A 125 -10.45 -2.34 -1.30
C LEU A 125 -10.69 -2.82 -2.74
N LYS A 126 -10.42 -1.94 -3.69
CA LYS A 126 -10.32 -2.27 -5.12
C LYS A 126 -8.84 -2.46 -5.46
N ASP A 127 -8.22 -3.41 -4.80
CA ASP A 127 -6.83 -3.78 -5.00
C ASP A 127 -6.73 -5.29 -5.18
N GLN A 128 -6.27 -5.70 -6.37
CA GLN A 128 -6.22 -7.10 -6.77
C GLN A 128 -5.32 -7.93 -5.87
N VAL A 129 -4.12 -7.43 -5.59
CA VAL A 129 -3.12 -8.19 -4.83
C VAL A 129 -3.54 -8.33 -3.39
N GLU A 130 -4.06 -7.26 -2.79
CA GLU A 130 -4.51 -7.26 -1.40
C GLU A 130 -5.73 -8.15 -1.19
N VAL A 131 -6.76 -8.02 -2.04
CA VAL A 131 -8.00 -8.80 -1.87
C VAL A 131 -7.78 -10.29 -2.10
N VAL A 132 -7.05 -10.65 -3.16
CA VAL A 132 -6.85 -12.07 -3.50
C VAL A 132 -5.89 -12.74 -2.51
N SER A 133 -4.83 -12.06 -2.06
CA SER A 133 -3.94 -12.61 -1.03
C SER A 133 -4.67 -12.80 0.31
N ALA A 134 -5.55 -11.88 0.70
CA ALA A 134 -6.39 -12.02 1.89
C ALA A 134 -7.35 -13.22 1.76
N ALA A 135 -7.97 -13.41 0.58
CA ALA A 135 -8.85 -14.56 0.33
C ALA A 135 -8.08 -15.89 0.32
N LEU A 136 -6.90 -15.93 -0.28
CA LEU A 136 -6.02 -17.12 -0.22
C LEU A 136 -5.65 -17.46 1.22
N ARG A 137 -5.27 -16.48 2.05
CA ARG A 137 -5.01 -16.67 3.48
C ARG A 137 -6.23 -17.21 4.21
N ALA A 138 -7.41 -16.64 3.98
CA ALA A 138 -8.67 -17.05 4.57
C ALA A 138 -9.05 -18.51 4.25
N THR A 139 -8.57 -19.02 3.11
CA THR A 139 -8.75 -20.42 2.69
C THR A 139 -7.60 -21.34 3.08
N GLY A 140 -6.65 -20.86 3.90
CA GLY A 140 -5.58 -21.66 4.49
C GLY A 140 -4.26 -21.69 3.71
N VAL A 141 -4.09 -20.81 2.73
CA VAL A 141 -2.80 -20.67 2.04
C VAL A 141 -1.84 -19.91 2.94
N GLY A 142 -0.67 -20.49 3.21
CA GLY A 142 0.36 -19.87 4.05
C GLY A 142 1.01 -18.65 3.38
N LYS A 143 1.56 -17.75 4.20
CA LYS A 143 2.20 -16.51 3.74
C LYS A 143 3.32 -16.71 2.71
N ASP A 144 4.03 -17.83 2.80
CA ASP A 144 5.16 -18.14 1.91
C ASP A 144 4.72 -18.84 0.60
N ASP A 145 3.42 -19.12 0.45
CA ASP A 145 2.85 -19.84 -0.69
C ASP A 145 1.79 -19.01 -1.46
N LEU A 146 1.74 -17.70 -1.22
CA LEU A 146 0.77 -16.81 -1.88
C LEU A 146 0.98 -16.70 -3.41
N CYS A 147 2.18 -17.00 -3.89
CA CYS A 147 2.49 -17.08 -5.32
C CYS A 147 2.34 -18.49 -5.91
N THR A 148 1.55 -19.35 -5.28
CA THR A 148 1.26 -20.71 -5.79
C THR A 148 0.65 -20.65 -7.20
N THR A 149 0.87 -21.69 -8.00
CA THR A 149 0.17 -21.91 -9.29
C THR A 149 -0.88 -23.03 -9.19
N ASP A 150 -1.15 -23.51 -7.98
CA ASP A 150 -2.19 -24.50 -7.73
C ASP A 150 -3.59 -23.88 -7.89
N LYS A 151 -4.21 -24.13 -9.02
CA LYS A 151 -5.55 -23.61 -9.38
C LYS A 151 -6.63 -23.97 -8.35
N ALA A 152 -6.51 -25.08 -7.62
CA ALA A 152 -7.50 -25.45 -6.62
C ALA A 152 -7.55 -24.45 -5.46
N LYS A 153 -6.41 -23.85 -5.10
CA LYS A 153 -6.36 -22.81 -4.06
C LYS A 153 -7.05 -21.51 -4.52
N TYR A 154 -6.88 -21.13 -5.78
CA TYR A 154 -7.58 -19.98 -6.36
C TYR A 154 -9.08 -20.20 -6.50
N LEU A 155 -9.51 -21.40 -6.88
CA LEU A 155 -10.95 -21.75 -6.90
C LEU A 155 -11.57 -21.64 -5.52
N ALA A 156 -10.89 -22.08 -4.45
CA ALA A 156 -11.37 -21.93 -3.08
C ALA A 156 -11.48 -20.46 -2.66
N ALA A 157 -10.51 -19.61 -3.04
CA ALA A 157 -10.54 -18.17 -2.80
C ALA A 157 -11.67 -17.49 -3.59
N GLU A 158 -11.88 -17.87 -4.85
CA GLU A 158 -12.97 -17.38 -5.71
C GLU A 158 -14.35 -17.74 -5.11
N GLU A 159 -14.52 -18.99 -4.64
CA GLU A 159 -15.75 -19.44 -3.98
C GLU A 159 -16.04 -18.63 -2.70
N LEU A 160 -15.01 -18.37 -1.88
CA LEU A 160 -15.14 -17.52 -0.70
C LEU A 160 -15.59 -16.09 -1.08
N LEU A 161 -14.91 -15.48 -2.05
CA LEU A 161 -15.22 -14.14 -2.51
C LEU A 161 -16.59 -14.04 -3.19
N ALA A 162 -17.07 -15.09 -3.85
CA ALA A 162 -18.40 -15.13 -4.44
C ALA A 162 -19.51 -14.96 -3.39
N GLY A 163 -19.26 -15.43 -2.15
CA GLY A 163 -20.15 -15.23 -1.00
C GLY A 163 -20.03 -13.85 -0.34
N PHE A 164 -18.96 -13.12 -0.58
CA PHE A 164 -18.71 -11.81 0.01
C PHE A 164 -19.32 -10.70 -0.87
N LYS A 165 -20.28 -9.96 -0.31
CA LYS A 165 -21.03 -8.89 -0.97
C LYS A 165 -20.83 -7.58 -0.22
N PRO A 166 -19.69 -6.88 -0.39
CA PRO A 166 -19.48 -5.59 0.23
C PRO A 166 -20.42 -4.53 -0.37
N ALA A 167 -20.78 -3.52 0.41
CA ALA A 167 -21.60 -2.43 -0.05
C ALA A 167 -20.88 -1.58 -1.12
N VAL A 168 -19.55 -1.46 -1.00
CA VAL A 168 -18.72 -0.74 -1.95
C VAL A 168 -17.37 -1.44 -2.11
N ILE A 169 -16.86 -1.44 -3.35
CA ILE A 169 -15.51 -1.87 -3.71
C ILE A 169 -14.80 -0.65 -4.29
N GLU A 170 -13.93 -0.03 -3.50
CA GLU A 170 -13.14 1.14 -3.89
C GLU A 170 -11.88 1.26 -3.02
N SER A 171 -10.83 1.87 -3.57
CA SER A 171 -9.61 2.16 -2.81
C SER A 171 -9.69 3.52 -2.12
N ASP A 172 -10.24 4.53 -2.78
CA ASP A 172 -10.45 5.87 -2.25
C ASP A 172 -11.80 6.00 -1.52
N GLY A 173 -12.04 7.13 -0.87
CA GLY A 173 -13.34 7.44 -0.21
C GLY A 173 -13.61 6.70 1.09
N GLY A 174 -12.75 5.76 1.50
CA GLY A 174 -12.98 4.93 2.69
C GLY A 174 -12.99 5.70 4.00
N ILE A 175 -12.16 6.74 4.12
CA ILE A 175 -12.09 7.58 5.33
C ILE A 175 -13.40 8.34 5.49
N GLU A 176 -13.85 9.03 4.45
CA GLU A 176 -15.08 9.80 4.43
C GLU A 176 -16.31 8.91 4.70
N ARG A 177 -16.32 7.68 4.20
CA ARG A 177 -17.43 6.74 4.41
C ARG A 177 -17.51 6.23 5.83
N VAL A 178 -16.37 5.93 6.45
CA VAL A 178 -16.32 5.50 7.86
C VAL A 178 -16.69 6.66 8.78
N THR A 179 -16.19 7.87 8.53
CA THR A 179 -16.52 9.05 9.35
C THR A 179 -17.97 9.49 9.19
N ALA A 180 -18.56 9.34 7.99
CA ALA A 180 -19.99 9.58 7.75
C ALA A 180 -20.90 8.44 8.26
N GLY A 181 -20.34 7.33 8.76
CA GLY A 181 -21.11 6.17 9.26
C GLY A 181 -21.83 5.38 8.16
N THR A 182 -21.42 5.51 6.91
CA THR A 182 -21.92 4.73 5.77
C THR A 182 -21.16 3.43 5.56
N SER A 183 -19.97 3.31 6.17
CA SER A 183 -19.17 2.08 6.30
C SER A 183 -18.80 1.87 7.78
N ASN A 184 -18.86 0.63 8.26
CA ASN A 184 -18.47 0.28 9.63
C ASN A 184 -17.31 -0.71 9.68
N VAL A 185 -17.16 -1.54 8.64
CA VAL A 185 -16.10 -2.56 8.53
C VAL A 185 -15.51 -2.49 7.14
N ARG A 186 -14.19 -2.39 7.07
CA ARG A 186 -13.53 -2.19 5.79
C ARG A 186 -12.20 -2.96 5.71
N HIS A 187 -11.92 -3.60 4.58
CA HIS A 187 -10.56 -3.93 4.16
C HIS A 187 -9.80 -2.62 3.94
N ALA A 188 -8.73 -2.38 4.68
CA ALA A 188 -8.12 -1.06 4.74
C ALA A 188 -6.60 -1.12 4.94
N TRP A 189 -5.94 -0.13 4.37
CA TRP A 189 -4.55 0.19 4.69
C TRP A 189 -4.46 0.82 6.09
N ASN A 190 -3.40 0.49 6.81
CA ASN A 190 -3.19 0.92 8.19
C ASN A 190 -3.16 2.45 8.37
N GLY A 191 -2.49 3.20 7.49
CA GLY A 191 -2.46 4.65 7.56
C GLY A 191 -3.80 5.31 7.26
N SER A 192 -4.62 4.73 6.35
CA SER A 192 -6.00 5.15 6.18
C SER A 192 -6.80 4.93 7.46
N THR A 193 -6.58 3.78 8.13
CA THR A 193 -7.23 3.50 9.42
C THR A 193 -6.78 4.48 10.50
N HIS A 194 -5.48 4.83 10.57
CA HIS A 194 -4.99 5.88 11.47
C HIS A 194 -5.77 7.19 11.28
N ARG A 195 -5.92 7.66 10.04
CA ARG A 195 -6.70 8.88 9.75
C ARG A 195 -8.18 8.75 10.14
N MET A 196 -8.78 7.57 9.94
CA MET A 196 -10.13 7.28 10.43
C MET A 196 -10.21 7.38 11.97
N THR A 197 -9.21 6.81 12.67
CA THR A 197 -9.15 6.82 14.15
C THR A 197 -8.98 8.24 14.71
N VAL A 198 -8.22 9.10 14.03
CA VAL A 198 -8.06 10.52 14.41
C VAL A 198 -9.42 11.25 14.37
N GLU A 199 -10.25 10.96 13.37
CA GLU A 199 -11.59 11.56 13.25
C GLU A 199 -12.65 10.85 14.11
N ASN A 200 -12.51 9.53 14.29
CA ASN A 200 -13.42 8.70 15.07
C ASN A 200 -12.64 7.67 15.90
N PRO A 201 -12.38 7.92 17.20
CA PRO A 201 -11.60 7.02 18.06
C PRO A 201 -12.17 5.61 18.26
N ASP A 202 -13.45 5.39 17.91
CA ASP A 202 -14.07 4.06 17.97
C ASP A 202 -13.64 3.16 16.81
N VAL A 203 -12.95 3.69 15.82
CA VAL A 203 -12.37 2.92 14.71
C VAL A 203 -11.01 2.36 15.14
N GLN A 204 -10.85 1.05 14.99
CA GLN A 204 -9.60 0.36 15.32
C GLN A 204 -9.14 -0.50 14.14
N TYR A 205 -7.83 -0.70 14.05
CA TYR A 205 -7.20 -1.59 13.09
C TYR A 205 -7.10 -3.00 13.65
N ILE A 206 -7.54 -3.98 12.89
CA ILE A 206 -7.47 -5.40 13.23
C ILE A 206 -6.40 -6.04 12.34
N TYR A 207 -5.46 -6.75 12.98
CA TYR A 207 -4.52 -7.65 12.32
C TYR A 207 -5.14 -9.05 12.25
N PRO A 208 -5.62 -9.52 11.06
CA PRO A 208 -6.16 -10.87 10.92
C PRO A 208 -5.15 -11.96 11.29
N SER A 209 -5.65 -13.03 11.92
CA SER A 209 -4.83 -14.11 12.45
C SER A 209 -4.01 -14.87 11.41
N GLU A 210 -4.44 -14.90 10.17
CA GLU A 210 -3.74 -15.50 9.02
C GLU A 210 -2.59 -14.65 8.50
N GLY A 211 -2.46 -13.43 9.00
CA GLY A 211 -1.43 -12.48 8.65
C GLY A 211 -1.86 -11.41 7.64
N VAL A 212 -0.98 -10.42 7.48
CA VAL A 212 -1.18 -9.24 6.63
C VAL A 212 0.00 -9.02 5.70
N ASN A 213 -0.26 -8.38 4.59
CA ASN A 213 0.80 -7.91 3.70
C ASN A 213 1.46 -6.65 4.27
N LEU A 214 2.78 -6.59 4.16
CA LEU A 214 3.59 -5.37 4.26
C LEU A 214 3.91 -4.91 2.85
N TRP A 215 3.57 -3.71 2.52
CA TRP A 215 3.88 -3.06 1.24
C TRP A 215 4.75 -1.83 1.46
N ALA A 216 5.48 -1.44 0.43
CA ALA A 216 6.32 -0.24 0.42
C ALA A 216 6.16 0.50 -0.90
N ASP A 217 5.68 1.74 -0.83
CA ASP A 217 5.66 2.64 -1.98
C ASP A 217 7.02 3.31 -2.17
N ASN A 218 7.37 3.55 -3.40
CA ASN A 218 8.68 4.06 -3.76
C ASN A 218 8.57 5.18 -4.79
N LEU A 219 9.42 6.19 -4.65
CA LEU A 219 9.62 7.19 -5.69
C LEU A 219 10.59 6.65 -6.73
N ALA A 220 10.18 6.62 -7.99
CA ALA A 220 11.00 6.16 -9.11
C ALA A 220 10.87 7.10 -10.32
N ILE A 221 11.84 7.05 -11.23
CA ILE A 221 11.87 7.84 -12.45
C ILE A 221 11.67 6.90 -13.65
N PRO A 222 10.62 7.07 -14.47
CA PRO A 222 10.45 6.27 -15.66
C PRO A 222 11.48 6.59 -16.73
N VAL A 223 11.77 5.62 -17.60
CA VAL A 223 12.61 5.84 -18.78
C VAL A 223 11.91 6.88 -19.69
N GLY A 224 12.69 7.87 -20.15
CA GLY A 224 12.15 8.94 -20.99
C GLY A 224 11.54 10.11 -20.21
N ALA A 225 11.73 10.19 -18.89
CA ALA A 225 11.34 11.34 -18.09
C ALA A 225 11.93 12.65 -18.67
N PRO A 226 11.09 13.65 -19.00
CA PRO A 226 11.56 14.87 -19.68
C PRO A 226 12.40 15.77 -18.77
N ASN A 227 12.21 15.72 -17.45
CA ASN A 227 12.87 16.60 -16.48
C ASN A 227 13.70 15.81 -15.45
N LEU A 228 14.59 14.93 -15.93
CA LEU A 228 15.34 13.97 -15.11
C LEU A 228 16.08 14.63 -13.91
N ASP A 229 16.73 15.78 -14.12
CA ASP A 229 17.47 16.42 -13.04
C ASP A 229 16.55 17.02 -11.99
N ASN A 230 15.43 17.61 -12.39
CA ASN A 230 14.40 18.12 -11.46
C ASN A 230 13.76 16.96 -10.67
N ALA A 231 13.52 15.82 -11.33
CA ALA A 231 13.00 14.61 -10.69
C ALA A 231 13.95 14.08 -9.60
N LYS A 232 15.26 14.06 -9.88
CA LYS A 232 16.28 13.68 -8.88
C LYS A 232 16.32 14.65 -7.70
N ILE A 233 16.20 15.96 -7.95
CA ILE A 233 16.13 16.98 -6.90
C ILE A 233 14.90 16.74 -6.03
N PHE A 234 13.73 16.46 -6.63
CA PHE A 234 12.50 16.16 -5.90
C PHE A 234 12.64 14.91 -5.02
N ILE A 235 13.13 13.81 -5.57
CA ILE A 235 13.33 12.55 -4.83
C ILE A 235 14.31 12.78 -3.67
N ASN A 236 15.44 13.44 -3.92
CA ASN A 236 16.41 13.76 -2.87
C ASN A 236 15.80 14.62 -1.76
N TRP A 237 14.99 15.63 -2.11
CA TRP A 237 14.32 16.50 -1.15
C TRP A 237 13.34 15.72 -0.28
N MET A 238 12.56 14.80 -0.88
CA MET A 238 11.61 13.95 -0.16
C MET A 238 12.29 12.95 0.78
N MET A 239 13.57 12.60 0.54
CA MET A 239 14.37 11.79 1.47
C MET A 239 14.99 12.62 2.60
N GLY A 240 14.71 13.91 2.68
CA GLY A 240 15.06 14.73 3.84
C GLY A 240 14.19 14.34 5.05
N PRO A 241 14.76 14.18 6.28
CA PRO A 241 14.02 13.74 7.45
C PRO A 241 12.79 14.59 7.76
N GLU A 242 12.89 15.92 7.60
CA GLU A 242 11.78 16.83 7.84
C GLU A 242 10.65 16.66 6.81
N ALA A 243 10.96 16.53 5.52
CA ALA A 243 9.98 16.31 4.47
C ALA A 243 9.28 14.96 4.65
N ALA A 244 10.06 13.91 4.92
CA ALA A 244 9.52 12.56 5.15
C ALA A 244 8.61 12.50 6.39
N GLY A 245 9.01 13.12 7.50
CA GLY A 245 8.20 13.13 8.73
C GLY A 245 6.87 13.87 8.54
N ARG A 246 6.89 15.04 7.88
CA ARG A 246 5.65 15.77 7.56
C ARG A 246 4.76 15.03 6.57
N GLN A 247 5.36 14.32 5.60
CA GLN A 247 4.63 13.47 4.69
C GLN A 247 3.91 12.35 5.44
N SER A 248 4.58 11.72 6.42
CA SER A 248 3.96 10.72 7.28
C SER A 248 2.76 11.26 8.05
N ASN A 249 2.85 12.46 8.62
CA ASN A 249 1.73 13.10 9.31
C ASN A 249 0.52 13.32 8.41
N PHE A 250 0.76 13.67 7.14
CA PHE A 250 -0.31 13.84 6.16
C PHE A 250 -0.93 12.53 5.71
N SER A 251 -0.10 11.54 5.41
CA SER A 251 -0.56 10.26 4.85
C SER A 251 -1.07 9.27 5.89
N GLY A 252 -0.60 9.39 7.14
CA GLY A 252 -0.88 8.45 8.22
C GLY A 252 0.01 7.20 8.20
N TYR A 253 1.01 7.13 7.34
CA TYR A 253 1.91 5.98 7.20
C TYR A 253 3.29 6.27 7.79
N ASP A 254 4.03 5.22 8.15
CA ASP A 254 5.46 5.31 8.41
C ASP A 254 6.24 5.47 7.08
N ASN A 255 7.49 5.86 7.18
CA ASN A 255 8.37 6.12 6.03
C ASN A 255 9.74 5.46 6.20
N GLY A 256 10.50 5.40 5.11
CA GLY A 256 11.80 4.74 5.06
C GLY A 256 13.00 5.60 5.44
N ILE A 257 12.82 6.75 6.12
CA ILE A 257 13.87 7.73 6.33
C ILE A 257 14.23 7.86 7.82
N THR A 258 15.49 7.63 8.13
CA THR A 258 16.07 7.79 9.48
C THR A 258 16.01 9.26 9.91
N GLY A 259 15.63 9.50 11.17
CA GLY A 259 15.53 10.82 11.76
C GLY A 259 14.22 11.56 11.44
N SER A 260 13.34 10.99 10.61
CA SER A 260 12.03 11.57 10.30
C SER A 260 11.09 11.60 11.51
N ASP A 261 11.28 10.69 12.47
CA ASP A 261 10.51 10.60 13.71
C ASP A 261 10.55 11.89 14.56
N ALA A 262 11.60 12.70 14.41
CA ALA A 262 11.69 14.02 15.05
C ALA A 262 10.64 15.02 14.52
N PHE A 263 10.08 14.77 13.35
CA PHE A 263 9.11 15.61 12.65
C PHE A 263 7.73 14.95 12.52
N MET A 264 7.57 13.74 13.06
CA MET A 264 6.31 13.01 13.08
C MET A 264 5.51 13.34 14.33
N ASP A 265 4.20 13.40 14.18
CA ASP A 265 3.25 13.60 15.28
C ASP A 265 3.29 12.42 16.27
N GLU A 266 3.19 12.71 17.56
CA GLU A 266 3.23 11.69 18.61
C GLU A 266 2.09 10.67 18.47
N ALA A 267 0.91 11.13 18.04
CA ALA A 267 -0.23 10.26 17.78
C ALA A 267 0.09 9.19 16.71
N LEU A 268 0.82 9.55 15.65
CA LEU A 268 1.22 8.62 14.60
C LEU A 268 2.26 7.60 15.10
N LYS A 269 3.26 8.07 15.86
CA LYS A 269 4.34 7.23 16.38
C LYS A 269 3.89 6.20 17.43
N THR A 270 2.73 6.41 18.04
CA THR A 270 2.19 5.56 19.09
C THR A 270 0.95 4.77 18.69
N ASP A 271 0.43 4.99 17.48
CA ASP A 271 -0.73 4.26 16.98
C ASP A 271 -0.36 2.80 16.67
N PRO A 272 -1.04 1.81 17.28
CA PRO A 272 -0.78 0.39 17.02
C PRO A 272 -1.17 -0.05 15.59
N ALA A 273 -1.93 0.75 14.84
CA ALA A 273 -2.15 0.53 13.42
C ALA A 273 -0.86 0.78 12.63
N VAL A 274 -0.12 1.84 12.96
CA VAL A 274 1.09 2.29 12.24
C VAL A 274 2.34 1.63 12.78
N VAL A 275 2.52 1.67 14.10
CA VAL A 275 3.63 1.00 14.78
C VAL A 275 3.19 -0.40 15.18
N VAL A 276 3.54 -1.38 14.35
CA VAL A 276 3.09 -2.77 14.54
C VAL A 276 3.47 -3.29 15.92
N PRO A 277 2.50 -3.73 16.74
CA PRO A 277 2.76 -4.29 18.06
C PRO A 277 3.68 -5.52 18.01
N ALA A 278 4.51 -5.72 19.02
CA ALA A 278 5.49 -6.81 19.07
C ALA A 278 4.87 -8.20 18.89
N ASP A 279 3.67 -8.42 19.44
CA ASP A 279 2.92 -9.66 19.34
C ASP A 279 2.29 -9.87 17.94
N LYS A 280 2.28 -8.86 17.09
CA LYS A 280 1.76 -8.91 15.71
C LYS A 280 2.85 -9.04 14.64
N GLN A 281 4.11 -8.86 14.99
CA GLN A 281 5.23 -8.93 14.04
C GLN A 281 5.28 -10.24 13.23
N ALA A 282 4.93 -11.37 13.84
CA ALA A 282 4.90 -12.67 13.17
C ALA A 282 3.81 -12.80 12.09
N LEU A 283 2.78 -11.93 12.13
CA LEU A 283 1.68 -11.89 11.16
C LEU A 283 2.07 -11.17 9.86
N ILE A 284 3.18 -10.46 9.85
CA ILE A 284 3.58 -9.63 8.72
C ILE A 284 4.41 -10.43 7.72
N SER A 285 4.11 -10.28 6.45
CA SER A 285 4.93 -10.76 5.35
C SER A 285 4.94 -9.74 4.20
N PRO A 286 6.01 -9.71 3.38
CA PRO A 286 6.02 -8.85 2.20
C PRO A 286 4.82 -9.11 1.29
N LEU A 287 4.42 -8.09 0.55
CA LEU A 287 3.44 -8.21 -0.53
C LEU A 287 3.97 -9.24 -1.56
N PRO A 288 3.13 -10.17 -2.05
CA PRO A 288 3.60 -11.23 -2.92
C PRO A 288 4.05 -10.68 -4.30
N ASN A 289 5.32 -10.87 -4.62
CA ASN A 289 5.86 -10.62 -5.96
C ASN A 289 5.85 -11.93 -6.77
N CYS A 290 4.74 -12.18 -7.44
CA CYS A 290 4.49 -13.45 -8.11
C CYS A 290 4.98 -13.47 -9.56
N GLY A 291 5.32 -14.66 -10.06
CA GLY A 291 5.53 -14.90 -11.49
C GLY A 291 4.24 -14.75 -12.31
N GLU A 292 4.38 -14.69 -13.64
CA GLU A 292 3.31 -14.38 -14.58
C GLU A 292 2.07 -15.27 -14.41
N GLU A 293 2.25 -16.59 -14.32
CA GLU A 293 1.14 -17.56 -14.18
C GLU A 293 0.31 -17.28 -12.90
N ALA A 294 0.96 -16.99 -11.78
CA ALA A 294 0.23 -16.68 -10.55
C ALA A 294 -0.46 -15.31 -10.63
N ARG A 295 0.17 -14.31 -11.26
CA ARG A 295 -0.46 -12.99 -11.50
C ARG A 295 -1.72 -13.09 -12.36
N GLU A 296 -1.71 -13.95 -13.39
CA GLU A 296 -2.90 -14.21 -14.21
C GLU A 296 -4.04 -14.83 -13.37
N LEU A 297 -3.72 -15.75 -12.44
CA LEU A 297 -4.69 -16.33 -11.53
C LEU A 297 -5.26 -15.31 -10.55
N TYR A 298 -4.43 -14.41 -10.01
CA TYR A 298 -4.90 -13.26 -9.22
C TYR A 298 -5.87 -12.40 -10.02
N THR A 299 -5.52 -12.06 -11.25
CA THR A 299 -6.36 -11.25 -12.14
C THR A 299 -7.69 -11.94 -12.43
N GLN A 300 -7.67 -13.24 -12.69
CA GLN A 300 -8.88 -14.02 -12.94
C GLN A 300 -9.83 -13.98 -11.74
N VAL A 301 -9.34 -14.31 -10.54
CA VAL A 301 -10.16 -14.33 -9.31
C VAL A 301 -10.76 -12.96 -9.03
N PHE A 302 -9.93 -11.90 -9.07
CA PHE A 302 -10.38 -10.54 -8.79
C PHE A 302 -11.43 -10.06 -9.81
N THR A 303 -11.20 -10.32 -11.09
CA THR A 303 -12.13 -9.93 -12.17
C THR A 303 -13.44 -10.69 -12.04
N THR A 304 -13.41 -12.01 -11.84
CA THR A 304 -14.60 -12.82 -11.62
C THR A 304 -15.42 -12.29 -10.44
N TRP A 305 -14.76 -12.01 -9.32
CA TRP A 305 -15.46 -11.49 -8.15
C TRP A 305 -16.07 -10.11 -8.40
N THR A 306 -15.30 -9.14 -8.91
CA THR A 306 -15.78 -7.77 -9.10
C THR A 306 -16.88 -7.64 -10.16
N THR A 307 -16.90 -8.52 -11.17
CA THR A 307 -17.96 -8.53 -12.18
C THR A 307 -19.24 -9.24 -11.72
N SER A 308 -19.19 -9.97 -10.61
CA SER A 308 -20.34 -10.70 -10.02
C SER A 308 -21.06 -9.92 -8.90
N GLN A 309 -20.67 -8.67 -8.60
CA GLN A 309 -21.23 -7.85 -7.51
C GLN A 309 -22.56 -7.15 -7.85
#